data_ae5cceed9e94ad89e3598b96595c0030
#
_entry.id   ae5cceed9e94ad89e3598b96595c0030
#
_cell.length_a   1.000
_cell.length_b   1.000
_cell.length_c   1.000
_cell.angle_alpha   90.00
_cell.angle_beta   90.00
_cell.angle_gamma   90.00
#
_symmetry.space_group_name_H-M   'P 1'
#
loop_
_entity.id
_entity.type
_entity.pdbx_description
1 polymer ?
#
loop_
_entity_poly.entity_id
_entity_poly.type
_entity_poly.pdbx_seq_one_letter_code
_entity_poly.pdbx_strand_id
1 'polypeptide(L)'
;KQIASVFEGKPVNFEISKPNPPSQTMVPVQAYATALMGWKKKKFLKNMQELGSAYHGGSGKTGYFELKGLSTIDIDNESDFQLAETIMLSIANKKDQKPKYYEGGKVHSEVDVPSILKRDGVANNDLFDVNNEKVSIYSILKDQPKDQSWSKRVVDSDSNSMTIICQLPGEGNRRHYHPDWNEWWYIYEGEWEWEIEGEKKIVKEGDIVFMEKNRVHKITASGSKRAIRFAVSRSDVAHVFI
;
A
#
# COMPACT_ATOMS: atom_id res chain seq x y z
N LYS A 1 -7.04 -6.09 -7.51
CA LYS A 1 -5.99 -7.12 -7.44
C LYS A 1 -6.00 -7.89 -8.75
N GLN A 2 -4.85 -7.93 -9.44
CA GLN A 2 -4.72 -8.68 -10.68
C GLN A 2 -4.60 -10.17 -10.33
N ILE A 3 -5.39 -11.01 -10.98
CA ILE A 3 -5.48 -12.44 -10.69
C ILE A 3 -5.26 -13.20 -11.98
N ALA A 4 -4.53 -14.32 -11.92
CA ALA A 4 -4.46 -15.28 -13.00
C ALA A 4 -5.87 -15.85 -13.26
N SER A 5 -6.35 -15.75 -14.48
CA SER A 5 -7.71 -16.15 -14.84
C SER A 5 -7.72 -17.26 -15.88
N VAL A 6 -8.66 -18.21 -15.70
CA VAL A 6 -8.85 -19.37 -16.55
C VAL A 6 -10.30 -19.39 -17.03
N PHE A 7 -10.52 -19.61 -18.32
CA PHE A 7 -11.84 -19.81 -18.93
C PHE A 7 -11.83 -21.10 -19.72
N GLU A 8 -12.82 -21.97 -19.47
CA GLU A 8 -12.94 -23.31 -20.07
C GLU A 8 -11.63 -24.13 -20.02
N GLY A 9 -10.93 -24.07 -18.87
CA GLY A 9 -9.67 -24.78 -18.67
C GLY A 9 -8.45 -24.15 -19.35
N LYS A 10 -8.61 -23.00 -20.03
CA LYS A 10 -7.53 -22.29 -20.71
C LYS A 10 -7.19 -20.98 -20.01
N PRO A 11 -5.90 -20.63 -19.88
CA PRO A 11 -5.51 -19.34 -19.34
C PRO A 11 -5.96 -18.20 -20.26
N VAL A 12 -6.42 -17.10 -19.67
CA VAL A 12 -6.90 -15.93 -20.40
C VAL A 12 -5.87 -14.80 -20.41
N ASN A 13 -5.15 -14.62 -19.31
CA ASN A 13 -4.21 -13.50 -19.15
C ASN A 13 -2.78 -13.92 -18.79
N PHE A 14 -2.44 -15.17 -19.01
CA PHE A 14 -1.07 -15.69 -18.90
C PHE A 14 -0.84 -16.87 -19.87
N GLU A 15 0.39 -17.25 -20.10
CA GLU A 15 0.76 -18.37 -21.00
C GLU A 15 1.31 -19.55 -20.19
N ILE A 16 0.74 -20.75 -20.33
CA ILE A 16 1.20 -21.97 -19.63
C ILE A 16 2.62 -22.36 -20.02
N SER A 17 3.03 -22.05 -21.25
CA SER A 17 4.36 -22.40 -21.79
C SER A 17 5.50 -21.51 -21.30
N LYS A 18 5.20 -20.47 -20.57
CA LYS A 18 6.19 -19.51 -20.03
C LYS A 18 6.12 -19.48 -18.50
N PRO A 19 7.20 -19.06 -17.83
CA PRO A 19 7.13 -18.77 -16.40
C PRO A 19 5.97 -17.80 -16.12
N ASN A 20 5.15 -18.08 -15.11
CA ASN A 20 4.05 -17.20 -14.74
C ASN A 20 4.60 -15.82 -14.35
N PRO A 21 4.12 -14.74 -14.99
CA PRO A 21 4.51 -13.41 -14.60
C PRO A 21 4.01 -13.11 -13.18
N PRO A 22 4.67 -12.23 -12.42
CA PRO A 22 4.13 -11.74 -11.16
C PRO A 22 2.71 -11.22 -11.35
N SER A 23 1.82 -11.50 -10.41
CA SER A 23 0.39 -11.10 -10.50
C SER A 23 0.21 -9.59 -10.73
N GLN A 24 1.16 -8.78 -10.31
CA GLN A 24 1.18 -7.32 -10.48
C GLN A 24 1.38 -6.88 -11.94
N THR A 25 1.95 -7.74 -12.78
CA THR A 25 2.23 -7.44 -14.20
C THR A 25 1.22 -8.07 -15.17
N MET A 26 0.31 -8.90 -14.65
CA MET A 26 -0.74 -9.50 -15.46
C MET A 26 -1.77 -8.47 -15.89
N VAL A 27 -2.22 -8.54 -17.14
CA VAL A 27 -3.36 -7.75 -17.59
C VAL A 27 -4.62 -8.24 -16.87
N PRO A 28 -5.35 -7.38 -16.16
CA PRO A 28 -6.56 -7.81 -15.45
C PRO A 28 -7.64 -8.23 -16.42
N VAL A 29 -8.28 -9.36 -16.16
CA VAL A 29 -9.52 -9.75 -16.83
C VAL A 29 -10.67 -9.02 -16.16
N GLN A 30 -11.44 -8.30 -16.95
CA GLN A 30 -12.60 -7.57 -16.49
C GLN A 30 -13.85 -8.42 -16.67
N ALA A 31 -14.60 -8.63 -15.60
CA ALA A 31 -15.92 -9.21 -15.67
C ALA A 31 -16.96 -8.14 -16.03
N TYR A 32 -17.94 -8.53 -16.82
CA TYR A 32 -19.03 -7.63 -17.18
C TYR A 32 -20.03 -7.52 -16.05
N ALA A 33 -20.13 -6.34 -15.44
CA ALA A 33 -21.14 -6.04 -14.43
C ALA A 33 -22.32 -5.33 -15.06
N THR A 34 -23.53 -5.80 -14.80
CA THR A 34 -24.78 -5.22 -15.33
C THR A 34 -25.37 -4.13 -14.44
N ALA A 35 -24.59 -3.62 -13.47
CA ALA A 35 -25.06 -2.69 -12.46
C ALA A 35 -25.66 -1.38 -13.00
N LEU A 36 -25.14 -0.89 -14.13
CA LEU A 36 -25.70 0.28 -14.81
C LEU A 36 -25.42 0.20 -16.31
N MET A 37 -26.46 0.35 -17.09
CA MET A 37 -26.39 0.39 -18.55
C MET A 37 -27.10 1.62 -19.09
N GLY A 38 -26.53 2.23 -20.13
CA GLY A 38 -27.09 3.42 -20.76
C GLY A 38 -26.96 3.38 -22.28
N TRP A 39 -27.95 3.90 -22.94
CA TRP A 39 -27.99 3.93 -24.42
C TRP A 39 -28.37 5.30 -24.93
N LYS A 40 -27.87 5.63 -26.12
CA LYS A 40 -28.46 6.71 -26.93
C LYS A 40 -29.79 6.22 -27.47
N LYS A 41 -30.90 6.91 -27.19
CA LYS A 41 -32.26 6.54 -27.60
C LYS A 41 -32.36 6.08 -29.07
N LYS A 42 -31.78 6.85 -29.98
CA LYS A 42 -31.82 6.49 -31.45
C LYS A 42 -31.17 5.13 -31.73
N LYS A 43 -30.05 4.82 -31.07
CA LYS A 43 -29.34 3.54 -31.21
C LYS A 43 -30.09 2.38 -30.57
N PHE A 44 -30.67 2.62 -29.41
CA PHE A 44 -31.50 1.63 -28.73
C PHE A 44 -32.70 1.22 -29.64
N LEU A 45 -33.46 2.18 -30.12
CA LEU A 45 -34.62 1.92 -31.00
C LEU A 45 -34.21 1.21 -32.27
N LYS A 46 -33.11 1.61 -32.90
CA LYS A 46 -32.60 0.95 -34.09
C LYS A 46 -32.24 -0.50 -33.85
N ASN A 47 -31.49 -0.78 -32.77
CA ASN A 47 -31.09 -2.15 -32.41
C ASN A 47 -32.32 -3.02 -32.09
N MET A 48 -33.33 -2.47 -31.40
CA MET A 48 -34.57 -3.20 -31.13
C MET A 48 -35.30 -3.57 -32.42
N GLN A 49 -35.35 -2.67 -33.39
CA GLN A 49 -36.01 -2.93 -34.67
C GLN A 49 -35.24 -3.93 -35.55
N GLU A 50 -33.92 -3.82 -35.62
CA GLU A 50 -33.09 -4.62 -36.53
C GLU A 50 -32.67 -5.98 -35.93
N LEU A 51 -32.48 -6.06 -34.63
CA LEU A 51 -31.90 -7.22 -33.96
C LEU A 51 -32.82 -7.84 -32.90
N GLY A 52 -33.95 -7.23 -32.59
CA GLY A 52 -34.83 -7.67 -31.50
C GLY A 52 -34.23 -7.49 -30.11
N SER A 53 -33.03 -6.91 -29.98
CA SER A 53 -32.31 -6.70 -28.73
C SER A 53 -31.45 -5.45 -28.80
N ALA A 54 -31.30 -4.77 -27.64
CA ALA A 54 -30.45 -3.58 -27.52
C ALA A 54 -29.47 -3.68 -26.33
N TYR A 55 -29.48 -4.76 -25.58
CA TYR A 55 -28.73 -4.83 -24.31
C TYR A 55 -27.23 -5.03 -24.50
N HIS A 56 -26.81 -5.94 -25.37
CA HIS A 56 -25.41 -6.24 -25.57
C HIS A 56 -25.10 -6.20 -27.07
N GLY A 57 -24.09 -5.42 -27.43
CA GLY A 57 -23.70 -5.29 -28.83
C GLY A 57 -24.67 -4.45 -29.62
N GLY A 58 -24.94 -4.86 -30.88
CA GLY A 58 -25.71 -4.10 -31.85
C GLY A 58 -24.86 -3.07 -32.59
N SER A 59 -25.50 -2.16 -33.28
CA SER A 59 -24.82 -1.14 -34.09
C SER A 59 -24.32 0.02 -33.23
N GLY A 60 -23.01 0.25 -33.22
CA GLY A 60 -22.40 1.40 -32.54
C GLY A 60 -21.15 1.05 -31.74
N LYS A 61 -20.54 2.06 -31.13
CA LYS A 61 -19.42 1.87 -30.20
C LYS A 61 -19.96 1.65 -28.79
N THR A 62 -19.51 0.58 -28.13
CA THR A 62 -19.76 0.32 -26.72
C THR A 62 -18.61 0.91 -25.92
N GLY A 63 -18.93 1.70 -24.90
CA GLY A 63 -17.98 2.17 -23.89
C GLY A 63 -18.19 1.40 -22.61
N TYR A 64 -17.11 1.10 -21.90
CA TYR A 64 -17.14 0.44 -20.60
C TYR A 64 -16.62 1.39 -19.52
N PHE A 65 -17.29 1.39 -18.38
CA PHE A 65 -16.85 2.10 -17.19
C PHE A 65 -16.38 1.09 -16.17
N GLU A 66 -15.13 1.22 -15.72
CA GLU A 66 -14.54 0.30 -14.75
C GLU A 66 -15.05 0.60 -13.34
N LEU A 67 -15.72 -0.36 -12.72
CA LEU A 67 -16.07 -0.34 -11.31
C LEU A 67 -14.88 -0.81 -10.48
N LYS A 68 -14.66 -0.20 -9.32
CA LYS A 68 -13.53 -0.52 -8.43
C LYS A 68 -13.97 -0.69 -6.99
N GLY A 69 -13.26 -1.58 -6.27
CA GLY A 69 -13.47 -1.77 -4.84
C GLY A 69 -14.89 -2.25 -4.51
N LEU A 70 -15.52 -1.63 -3.54
CA LEU A 70 -16.84 -2.04 -3.04
C LEU A 70 -17.99 -1.84 -4.02
N SER A 71 -17.80 -1.03 -5.06
CA SER A 71 -18.82 -0.83 -6.11
C SER A 71 -18.92 -2.03 -7.08
N THR A 72 -18.09 -3.05 -6.92
CA THR A 72 -18.15 -4.29 -7.70
C THR A 72 -19.02 -5.37 -7.07
N ILE A 73 -19.62 -5.10 -5.92
CA ILE A 73 -20.50 -6.07 -5.25
C ILE A 73 -21.84 -6.09 -5.96
N ASP A 74 -22.21 -7.24 -6.44
CA ASP A 74 -23.51 -7.54 -7.03
C ASP A 74 -24.34 -8.35 -6.03
N ILE A 75 -25.65 -8.14 -6.01
CA ILE A 75 -26.55 -8.77 -5.03
C ILE A 75 -27.54 -9.66 -5.81
N ASP A 76 -27.20 -10.94 -5.92
CA ASP A 76 -28.01 -11.93 -6.59
C ASP A 76 -28.76 -12.85 -5.59
N ASN A 77 -28.26 -12.94 -4.37
CA ASN A 77 -28.80 -13.84 -3.35
C ASN A 77 -28.65 -13.26 -1.93
N GLU A 78 -29.20 -13.96 -0.95
CA GLU A 78 -29.22 -13.53 0.45
C GLU A 78 -27.81 -13.36 1.04
N SER A 79 -26.85 -14.20 0.65
CA SER A 79 -25.47 -14.07 1.15
C SER A 79 -24.77 -12.82 0.62
N ASP A 80 -25.07 -12.42 -0.61
CA ASP A 80 -24.54 -11.18 -1.20
C ASP A 80 -25.16 -9.97 -0.51
N PHE A 81 -26.46 -10.04 -0.19
CA PHE A 81 -27.15 -9.00 0.56
C PHE A 81 -26.53 -8.84 1.96
N GLN A 82 -26.31 -9.91 2.69
CA GLN A 82 -25.68 -9.87 4.02
C GLN A 82 -24.25 -9.32 3.97
N LEU A 83 -23.50 -9.66 2.93
CA LEU A 83 -22.18 -9.09 2.69
C LEU A 83 -22.26 -7.59 2.44
N ALA A 84 -23.15 -7.15 1.55
CA ALA A 84 -23.35 -5.74 1.24
C ALA A 84 -23.80 -4.93 2.48
N GLU A 85 -24.75 -5.48 3.26
CA GLU A 85 -25.21 -4.87 4.51
C GLU A 85 -24.07 -4.71 5.52
N THR A 86 -23.28 -5.76 5.74
CA THR A 86 -22.11 -5.73 6.63
C THR A 86 -21.13 -4.63 6.21
N ILE A 87 -20.88 -4.50 4.92
CA ILE A 87 -20.01 -3.48 4.38
C ILE A 87 -20.58 -2.07 4.59
N MET A 88 -21.89 -1.90 4.31
CA MET A 88 -22.57 -0.61 4.51
C MET A 88 -22.59 -0.20 5.98
N LEU A 89 -22.83 -1.12 6.90
CA LEU A 89 -22.76 -0.87 8.34
C LEU A 89 -21.33 -0.50 8.76
N SER A 90 -20.31 -1.20 8.23
CA SER A 90 -18.92 -0.85 8.49
C SER A 90 -18.57 0.56 7.98
N ILE A 91 -19.07 0.96 6.82
CA ILE A 91 -18.90 2.30 6.26
C ILE A 91 -19.63 3.34 7.11
N ALA A 92 -20.87 3.04 7.54
CA ALA A 92 -21.67 3.92 8.37
C ALA A 92 -21.02 4.16 9.74
N ASN A 93 -20.50 3.09 10.37
CA ASN A 93 -19.78 3.19 11.64
C ASN A 93 -18.44 3.96 11.53
N LYS A 94 -17.87 4.03 10.32
CA LYS A 94 -16.68 4.85 10.05
C LYS A 94 -17.02 6.32 9.75
N LYS A 95 -18.29 6.68 9.61
CA LYS A 95 -18.70 8.07 9.33
C LYS A 95 -18.38 9.07 10.45
N ASP A 96 -18.20 8.61 11.68
CA ASP A 96 -17.69 9.45 12.77
C ASP A 96 -16.17 9.63 12.74
N GLN A 97 -15.45 8.80 12.00
CA GLN A 97 -14.10 9.08 11.60
C GLN A 97 -14.17 9.75 10.21
N LYS A 98 -14.32 11.07 10.18
CA LYS A 98 -14.10 11.83 8.94
C LYS A 98 -12.81 11.33 8.32
N PRO A 99 -12.82 10.85 7.06
CA PRO A 99 -11.57 10.54 6.39
C PRO A 99 -10.80 11.86 6.35
N LYS A 100 -9.71 11.95 7.11
CA LYS A 100 -8.85 13.14 7.14
C LYS A 100 -8.24 13.50 5.77
N TYR A 101 -8.55 12.71 4.73
CA TYR A 101 -8.08 12.86 3.35
C TYR A 101 -8.75 14.00 2.56
N TYR A 102 -9.86 14.59 3.04
CA TYR A 102 -10.71 15.49 2.24
C TYR A 102 -10.94 16.88 2.82
N GLU A 103 -10.33 17.22 3.93
CA GLU A 103 -10.37 18.61 4.40
C GLU A 103 -9.23 19.40 3.75
N GLY A 104 -9.46 19.90 2.54
CA GLY A 104 -8.90 21.11 1.92
C GLY A 104 -7.39 21.40 1.99
N GLY A 105 -6.58 20.57 2.60
CA GLY A 105 -5.13 20.64 2.62
C GLY A 105 -4.54 19.50 1.79
N LYS A 106 -3.43 19.74 1.14
CA LYS A 106 -2.67 18.76 0.36
C LYS A 106 -2.08 17.68 1.29
N VAL A 107 -2.93 16.82 1.88
CA VAL A 107 -2.47 15.67 2.65
C VAL A 107 -2.07 14.60 1.66
N HIS A 108 -0.78 14.34 1.55
CA HIS A 108 -0.24 13.31 0.69
C HIS A 108 -0.02 12.03 1.52
N SER A 109 -0.78 10.97 1.18
CA SER A 109 -0.64 9.65 1.80
C SER A 109 0.05 8.68 0.86
N GLU A 110 1.04 7.97 1.36
CA GLU A 110 1.82 6.99 0.61
C GLU A 110 1.93 5.69 1.41
N VAL A 111 1.90 4.57 0.70
CA VAL A 111 2.06 3.21 1.26
C VAL A 111 3.26 2.46 0.65
N ASP A 112 3.87 3.00 -0.38
CA ASP A 112 5.04 2.42 -1.04
C ASP A 112 6.32 2.77 -0.28
N VAL A 113 6.66 1.94 0.70
CA VAL A 113 7.84 2.11 1.56
C VAL A 113 9.15 2.28 0.77
N PRO A 114 9.43 1.53 -0.31
CA PRO A 114 10.61 1.78 -1.15
C PRO A 114 10.70 3.21 -1.68
N SER A 115 9.62 3.73 -2.21
CA SER A 115 9.54 5.11 -2.71
C SER A 115 9.63 6.15 -1.60
N ILE A 116 9.05 5.87 -0.43
CA ILE A 116 9.13 6.72 0.75
C ILE A 116 10.59 6.86 1.19
N LEU A 117 11.29 5.75 1.42
CA LEU A 117 12.69 5.73 1.85
C LEU A 117 13.60 6.42 0.85
N LYS A 118 13.39 6.21 -0.46
CA LYS A 118 14.14 6.90 -1.52
C LYS A 118 13.94 8.42 -1.47
N ARG A 119 12.72 8.89 -1.25
CA ARG A 119 12.42 10.33 -1.10
C ARG A 119 12.91 10.92 0.21
N ASP A 120 13.05 10.12 1.23
CA ASP A 120 13.67 10.49 2.51
C ASP A 120 15.21 10.40 2.46
N GLY A 121 15.78 10.21 1.26
CA GLY A 121 17.22 10.30 1.01
C GLY A 121 18.01 9.02 1.22
N VAL A 122 17.34 7.85 1.43
CA VAL A 122 18.04 6.57 1.55
C VAL A 122 18.64 6.18 0.19
N ALA A 123 19.98 6.14 0.11
CA ALA A 123 20.70 5.93 -1.14
C ALA A 123 20.57 4.51 -1.69
N ASN A 124 20.67 3.51 -0.82
CA ASN A 124 20.58 2.09 -1.19
C ASN A 124 19.38 1.44 -0.49
N ASN A 125 18.50 0.82 -1.24
CA ASN A 125 17.27 0.25 -0.72
C ASN A 125 17.09 -1.20 -1.19
N ASP A 126 17.27 -2.16 -0.28
CA ASP A 126 17.10 -3.60 -0.53
C ASP A 126 15.93 -4.14 0.31
N LEU A 127 14.80 -4.36 -0.34
CA LEU A 127 13.59 -4.87 0.29
C LEU A 127 13.12 -6.22 -0.27
N PHE A 128 13.98 -6.97 -0.97
CA PHE A 128 13.57 -8.13 -1.75
C PHE A 128 13.99 -9.49 -1.17
N ASP A 129 15.09 -9.57 -0.45
CA ASP A 129 15.58 -10.82 0.14
C ASP A 129 15.17 -10.91 1.61
N VAL A 130 13.95 -11.38 1.84
CA VAL A 130 13.28 -11.36 3.14
C VAL A 130 12.92 -12.77 3.63
N ASN A 131 12.59 -12.86 4.93
CA ASN A 131 12.07 -14.07 5.60
C ASN A 131 13.03 -15.26 5.61
N ASN A 132 14.32 -15.01 5.65
CA ASN A 132 15.28 -16.08 5.91
C ASN A 132 15.13 -16.57 7.35
N GLU A 133 15.19 -17.89 7.60
CA GLU A 133 15.04 -18.48 8.94
C GLU A 133 16.00 -17.87 9.97
N LYS A 134 17.18 -17.46 9.53
CA LYS A 134 18.20 -16.83 10.36
C LYS A 134 18.93 -15.74 9.56
N VAL A 135 18.94 -14.54 10.11
CA VAL A 135 19.70 -13.40 9.58
C VAL A 135 20.63 -12.88 10.67
N SER A 136 21.88 -12.63 10.31
CA SER A 136 22.85 -12.00 11.22
C SER A 136 22.96 -10.52 10.88
N ILE A 137 22.66 -9.66 11.85
CA ILE A 137 22.87 -8.22 11.71
C ILE A 137 24.34 -7.88 11.43
N TYR A 138 25.27 -8.59 12.03
CA TYR A 138 26.71 -8.36 11.82
C TYR A 138 27.12 -8.68 10.37
N SER A 139 26.54 -9.72 9.75
CA SER A 139 26.77 -10.01 8.33
C SER A 139 26.22 -8.90 7.44
N ILE A 140 24.98 -8.44 7.70
CA ILE A 140 24.40 -7.33 6.95
C ILE A 140 25.29 -6.09 7.03
N LEU A 141 25.71 -5.71 8.25
CA LEU A 141 26.52 -4.51 8.46
C LEU A 141 27.90 -4.59 7.78
N LYS A 142 28.44 -5.78 7.63
CA LYS A 142 29.72 -5.99 6.94
C LYS A 142 29.62 -5.74 5.44
N ASP A 143 28.48 -6.09 4.86
CA ASP A 143 28.23 -6.04 3.42
C ASP A 143 27.67 -4.68 2.96
N GLN A 144 27.24 -3.82 3.90
CA GLN A 144 26.65 -2.51 3.60
C GLN A 144 27.71 -1.37 3.62
N PRO A 145 27.52 -0.34 2.79
CA PRO A 145 28.42 0.83 2.78
C PRO A 145 28.38 1.57 4.13
N LYS A 146 29.52 2.18 4.50
CA LYS A 146 29.68 2.93 5.74
C LYS A 146 29.43 4.42 5.59
N ASP A 147 29.52 4.91 4.37
CA ASP A 147 29.50 6.32 3.97
C ASP A 147 28.24 6.73 3.19
N GLN A 148 27.25 5.83 3.14
CA GLN A 148 25.97 6.06 2.51
C GLN A 148 24.84 5.54 3.38
N SER A 149 23.67 6.17 3.27
CA SER A 149 22.45 5.63 3.85
C SER A 149 21.95 4.40 3.07
N TRP A 150 21.37 3.47 3.80
CA TRP A 150 20.80 2.26 3.22
C TRP A 150 19.64 1.74 4.07
N SER A 151 18.79 0.94 3.45
CA SER A 151 17.77 0.16 4.15
C SER A 151 17.74 -1.26 3.64
N LYS A 152 17.47 -2.20 4.54
CA LYS A 152 17.27 -3.61 4.22
C LYS A 152 16.09 -4.15 4.99
N ARG A 153 15.09 -4.66 4.29
CA ARG A 153 13.99 -5.41 4.90
C ARG A 153 14.46 -6.84 5.18
N VAL A 154 14.20 -7.33 6.37
CA VAL A 154 14.59 -8.69 6.80
C VAL A 154 13.40 -9.56 7.16
N VAL A 155 12.27 -8.94 7.52
CA VAL A 155 10.99 -9.63 7.76
C VAL A 155 9.91 -8.93 6.96
N ASP A 156 9.06 -9.69 6.30
CA ASP A 156 7.85 -9.22 5.64
C ASP A 156 6.77 -10.30 5.70
N SER A 157 5.74 -10.07 6.49
CA SER A 157 4.63 -10.99 6.72
C SER A 157 3.30 -10.25 6.71
N ASP A 158 2.20 -10.99 6.74
CA ASP A 158 0.85 -10.42 6.78
C ASP A 158 0.62 -9.54 8.02
N SER A 159 1.29 -9.84 9.13
CA SER A 159 1.11 -9.15 10.40
C SER A 159 2.11 -8.03 10.66
N ASN A 160 3.34 -8.18 10.19
CA ASN A 160 4.40 -7.19 10.43
C ASN A 160 5.53 -7.29 9.40
N SER A 161 6.31 -6.23 9.34
CA SER A 161 7.60 -6.19 8.64
C SER A 161 8.68 -5.61 9.56
N MET A 162 9.93 -5.97 9.33
CA MET A 162 11.07 -5.34 9.98
C MET A 162 12.06 -4.86 8.92
N THR A 163 12.35 -3.57 8.95
CA THR A 163 13.32 -2.91 8.08
C THR A 163 14.45 -2.32 8.90
N ILE A 164 15.67 -2.67 8.56
CA ILE A 164 16.89 -2.05 9.11
C ILE A 164 17.17 -0.81 8.27
N ILE A 165 17.33 0.34 8.93
CA ILE A 165 17.54 1.62 8.27
C ILE A 165 18.79 2.26 8.86
N CYS A 166 19.79 2.51 8.00
CA CYS A 166 20.99 3.25 8.31
C CYS A 166 20.92 4.63 7.67
N GLN A 167 21.16 5.67 8.46
CA GLN A 167 21.21 7.04 7.97
C GLN A 167 22.43 7.76 8.51
N LEU A 168 22.90 8.74 7.75
CA LEU A 168 24.03 9.60 8.11
C LEU A 168 23.55 10.80 8.95
N PRO A 169 24.44 11.48 9.66
CA PRO A 169 24.08 12.66 10.45
C PRO A 169 23.31 13.70 9.63
N GLY A 170 22.17 14.15 10.17
CA GLY A 170 21.27 15.10 9.52
C GLY A 170 20.23 14.47 8.58
N GLU A 171 20.40 13.22 8.19
CA GLU A 171 19.39 12.50 7.41
C GLU A 171 18.27 11.98 8.32
N GLY A 172 17.11 11.73 7.75
CA GLY A 172 15.94 11.27 8.51
C GLY A 172 14.74 11.04 7.62
N ASN A 173 13.57 11.00 8.22
CA ASN A 173 12.31 10.96 7.49
C ASN A 173 11.57 12.31 7.58
N ARG A 174 10.66 12.51 6.64
CA ARG A 174 9.76 13.68 6.65
C ARG A 174 8.74 13.55 7.79
N ARG A 175 8.21 14.69 8.22
CA ARG A 175 7.16 14.74 9.23
C ARG A 175 5.90 14.06 8.71
N HIS A 176 5.38 13.06 9.46
CA HIS A 176 4.21 12.29 9.08
C HIS A 176 3.55 11.64 10.29
N TYR A 177 2.42 10.97 10.05
CA TYR A 177 1.76 10.07 10.99
C TYR A 177 1.18 8.85 10.27
N HIS A 178 0.89 7.80 11.03
CA HIS A 178 0.22 6.58 10.55
C HIS A 178 -1.22 6.56 11.03
N PRO A 179 -2.24 6.54 10.15
CA PRO A 179 -3.63 6.66 10.58
C PRO A 179 -4.21 5.37 11.18
N ASP A 180 -3.68 4.22 10.81
CA ASP A 180 -4.30 2.92 11.03
C ASP A 180 -3.42 1.90 11.74
N TRP A 181 -2.16 2.20 12.02
CA TRP A 181 -1.22 1.25 12.61
C TRP A 181 -0.25 1.91 13.58
N ASN A 182 0.15 1.15 14.63
CA ASN A 182 1.24 1.53 15.53
C ASN A 182 2.57 1.10 14.94
N GLU A 183 3.62 1.83 15.23
CA GLU A 183 4.96 1.52 14.81
C GLU A 183 5.92 1.56 16.00
N TRP A 184 6.97 0.77 15.96
CA TRP A 184 8.02 0.86 16.97
C TRP A 184 9.40 0.61 16.38
N TRP A 185 10.41 1.13 17.05
CA TRP A 185 11.79 1.04 16.62
C TRP A 185 12.67 0.58 17.77
N TYR A 186 13.68 -0.22 17.44
CA TYR A 186 14.82 -0.47 18.27
C TYR A 186 16.04 0.28 17.73
N ILE A 187 16.74 1.02 18.59
CA ILE A 187 17.94 1.77 18.21
C ILE A 187 19.14 0.87 18.40
N TYR A 188 19.72 0.47 17.27
CA TYR A 188 20.84 -0.46 17.26
C TYR A 188 22.19 0.24 17.36
N GLU A 189 22.38 1.41 16.72
CA GLU A 189 23.63 2.18 16.68
C GLU A 189 23.32 3.68 16.56
N GLY A 190 24.11 4.50 17.26
CA GLY A 190 24.09 5.95 17.10
C GLY A 190 23.03 6.66 17.93
N GLU A 191 22.79 7.91 17.55
CA GLU A 191 21.90 8.83 18.25
C GLU A 191 20.89 9.42 17.26
N TRP A 192 19.63 9.56 17.72
CA TRP A 192 18.53 10.07 16.93
C TRP A 192 17.76 11.14 17.70
N GLU A 193 17.34 12.17 17.00
CA GLU A 193 16.32 13.10 17.47
C GLU A 193 14.95 12.64 16.96
N TRP A 194 14.04 12.36 17.89
CA TRP A 194 12.63 12.15 17.64
C TRP A 194 11.87 13.43 17.96
N GLU A 195 11.20 14.01 16.99
CA GLU A 195 10.21 15.05 17.20
C GLU A 195 8.82 14.41 17.19
N ILE A 196 8.13 14.43 18.32
CA ILE A 196 6.81 13.82 18.53
C ILE A 196 5.86 14.91 19.00
N GLU A 197 4.79 15.18 18.23
CA GLU A 197 3.83 16.24 18.53
C GLU A 197 4.49 17.61 18.78
N GLY A 198 5.65 17.85 18.17
CA GLY A 198 6.45 19.07 18.34
C GLY A 198 7.47 19.02 19.47
N GLU A 199 7.44 18.02 20.33
CA GLU A 199 8.45 17.83 21.37
C GLU A 199 9.63 17.00 20.86
N LYS A 200 10.85 17.44 21.15
CA LYS A 200 12.09 16.77 20.77
C LYS A 200 12.60 15.87 21.87
N LYS A 201 12.95 14.65 21.52
CA LYS A 201 13.56 13.65 22.40
C LYS A 201 14.78 13.04 21.73
N ILE A 202 15.87 12.92 22.50
CA ILE A 202 17.06 12.20 22.04
C ILE A 202 16.93 10.75 22.49
N VAL A 203 17.10 9.84 21.53
CA VAL A 203 17.15 8.39 21.77
C VAL A 203 18.48 7.84 21.29
N LYS A 204 18.96 6.78 21.93
CA LYS A 204 20.31 6.24 21.76
C LYS A 204 20.29 4.74 21.62
N GLU A 205 21.43 4.17 21.32
CA GLU A 205 21.66 2.73 21.29
C GLU A 205 21.08 2.04 22.53
N GLY A 206 20.27 0.99 22.29
CA GLY A 206 19.56 0.24 23.31
C GLY A 206 18.13 0.72 23.60
N ASP A 207 17.74 1.91 23.15
CA ASP A 207 16.40 2.42 23.36
C ASP A 207 15.37 1.75 22.43
N ILE A 208 14.14 1.63 22.92
CA ILE A 208 12.97 1.28 22.14
C ILE A 208 12.02 2.46 22.12
N VAL A 209 11.59 2.85 20.92
CA VAL A 209 10.60 3.92 20.73
C VAL A 209 9.31 3.32 20.21
N PHE A 210 8.19 3.64 20.83
CA PHE A 210 6.87 3.23 20.42
C PHE A 210 6.06 4.45 19.97
N MET A 211 5.36 4.32 18.84
CA MET A 211 4.52 5.36 18.28
C MET A 211 3.11 4.82 18.05
N GLU A 212 2.16 5.39 18.76
CA GLU A 212 0.75 5.11 18.50
C GLU A 212 0.33 5.72 17.16
N LYS A 213 -0.63 5.07 16.53
CA LYS A 213 -1.28 5.63 15.34
C LYS A 213 -1.80 7.05 15.59
N ASN A 214 -1.84 7.85 14.53
CA ASN A 214 -2.26 9.26 14.51
C ASN A 214 -1.32 10.24 15.26
N ARG A 215 -0.21 9.80 15.82
CA ARG A 215 0.77 10.70 16.41
C ARG A 215 1.76 11.19 15.37
N VAL A 216 1.86 12.49 15.25
CA VAL A 216 2.78 13.16 14.33
C VAL A 216 4.21 13.02 14.82
N HIS A 217 5.09 12.56 13.92
CA HIS A 217 6.50 12.42 14.27
C HIS A 217 7.44 12.67 13.09
N LYS A 218 8.68 12.99 13.44
CA LYS A 218 9.82 13.12 12.53
C LYS A 218 11.04 12.51 13.22
N ILE A 219 11.89 11.83 12.46
CA ILE A 219 13.09 11.17 12.96
C ILE A 219 14.30 11.76 12.22
N THR A 220 15.37 12.11 12.93
CA THR A 220 16.59 12.61 12.33
C THR A 220 17.79 12.00 13.05
N ALA A 221 18.78 11.50 12.30
CA ALA A 221 20.06 11.08 12.86
C ALA A 221 20.81 12.30 13.37
N SER A 222 21.04 12.41 14.70
CA SER A 222 21.52 13.63 15.35
C SER A 222 23.00 13.59 15.75
N GLY A 223 23.58 12.41 15.85
CA GLY A 223 24.97 12.23 16.25
C GLY A 223 25.99 12.65 15.18
N SER A 224 27.28 12.40 15.44
CA SER A 224 28.38 12.67 14.50
C SER A 224 28.77 11.48 13.63
N LYS A 225 28.12 10.33 13.82
CA LYS A 225 28.36 9.08 13.09
C LYS A 225 27.05 8.61 12.50
N ARG A 226 27.11 7.63 11.58
CA ARG A 226 25.91 6.95 11.10
C ARG A 226 25.08 6.42 12.28
N ALA A 227 23.80 6.33 12.06
CA ALA A 227 22.88 5.78 13.06
C ALA A 227 22.01 4.70 12.41
N ILE A 228 21.71 3.64 13.16
CA ILE A 228 20.98 2.46 12.67
C ILE A 228 19.81 2.19 13.61
N ARG A 229 18.62 2.08 13.02
CA ARG A 229 17.39 1.68 13.70
C ARG A 229 16.71 0.51 13.00
N PHE A 230 15.98 -0.28 13.75
CA PHE A 230 15.09 -1.30 13.23
C PHE A 230 13.66 -0.77 13.34
N ALA A 231 13.02 -0.59 12.20
CA ALA A 231 11.63 -0.16 12.12
C ALA A 231 10.73 -1.39 12.00
N VAL A 232 9.75 -1.49 12.89
CA VAL A 232 8.78 -2.60 12.89
C VAL A 232 7.37 -2.04 12.79
N SER A 233 6.70 -2.40 11.69
CA SER A 233 5.36 -1.98 11.36
C SER A 233 4.74 -2.97 10.36
N ARG A 234 3.57 -2.68 9.82
CA ARG A 234 3.09 -3.37 8.62
C ARG A 234 3.82 -2.87 7.38
N SER A 235 3.99 -3.76 6.39
CA SER A 235 4.66 -3.41 5.13
C SER A 235 3.87 -2.41 4.26
N ASP A 236 2.56 -2.31 4.50
CA ASP A 236 1.61 -1.46 3.77
C ASP A 236 1.08 -0.29 4.62
N VAL A 237 1.75 0.05 5.72
CA VAL A 237 1.32 1.14 6.60
C VAL A 237 1.32 2.48 5.86
N ALA A 238 0.21 3.20 5.93
CA ALA A 238 0.07 4.49 5.28
C ALA A 238 0.90 5.56 6.02
N HIS A 239 1.69 6.33 5.27
CA HIS A 239 2.41 7.51 5.75
C HIS A 239 1.67 8.75 5.27
N VAL A 240 1.10 9.51 6.18
CA VAL A 240 0.40 10.78 5.90
C VAL A 240 1.33 11.93 6.23
N PHE A 241 1.86 12.59 5.21
CA PHE A 241 2.82 13.70 5.35
C PHE A 241 2.10 15.03 5.63
N ILE A 242 2.71 15.86 6.49
CA ILE A 242 2.20 17.17 6.90
C ILE A 242 3.30 18.23 6.88
#